data_41f067830abfb0e152257e003846433d
#
_entry.id   41f067830abfb0e152257e003846433d
#
_cell.length_a   1.000
_cell.length_b   1.000
_cell.length_c   1.000
_cell.angle_alpha   90.00
_cell.angle_beta   90.00
_cell.angle_gamma   90.00
#
_symmetry.space_group_name_H-M   'P 1'
#
loop_
_entity.id
_entity.type
_entity.pdbx_description
1 polymer ?
#
loop_
_entity_poly.entity_id
_entity_poly.type
_entity_poly.pdbx_seq_one_letter_code
_entity_poly.pdbx_strand_id
1 'polypeptide(L)'
;MKVQRDGRDFKVVARPDGDGLVSHSGSAVLVGVAEKTGLRRALSQELGGLKLRRSGHDLGRVVRDLAVMLADGGDCLSDLGALGDQASLFGLVCSDATAFRVIDRIACDPDGLERLRAAHASARARVWELTGAPELVEIDLDATLIGSHSEKEGAAGNFKGGYGFHPMLAYADETGEALAGELRPGNAGANTAADQIKVAEHAIAQIPEEHIESAEIVLRADSAGQSHELLDWCREARIRYSVGYELSDAVRAQVLQITEGDWVSAVQQDGTPRTNGQVAEITGHLDLTGWPEGSRVIVRRERAHPGAQLTFTDHDGHRFQAILTDQAGEPAELERRHRARAHVEDHIRNDKDTGMRNLPFKEFEHNRVWLAIVQIAHDLIIWMKRLLLTGQLARSEPKRLRYRILHVAGRLAFHARTATLRLQASWPWATELTRAFERLAALPEPPG
;
A
#
# COMPACT_ATOMS: atom_id res chain seq x y z
N MET A 1 -4.51 -17.60 -38.76
CA MET A 1 -3.52 -16.64 -38.22
C MET A 1 -2.17 -16.98 -38.81
N LYS A 2 -1.37 -15.98 -39.12
CA LYS A 2 0.03 -16.14 -39.57
C LYS A 2 0.95 -15.33 -38.67
N VAL A 3 2.18 -15.80 -38.46
CA VAL A 3 3.26 -15.06 -37.79
C VAL A 3 4.43 -14.91 -38.75
N GLN A 4 5.12 -13.78 -38.65
CA GLN A 4 6.33 -13.51 -39.45
C GLN A 4 7.59 -13.86 -38.67
N ARG A 5 8.53 -14.55 -39.32
CA ARG A 5 9.86 -14.80 -38.83
C ARG A 5 10.85 -14.78 -40.01
N ASP A 6 11.90 -14.00 -39.89
CA ASP A 6 12.96 -13.88 -40.90
C ASP A 6 12.40 -13.57 -42.32
N GLY A 7 11.38 -12.66 -42.38
CA GLY A 7 10.72 -12.27 -43.64
C GLY A 7 9.78 -13.31 -44.24
N ARG A 8 9.46 -14.38 -43.52
CA ARG A 8 8.54 -15.45 -43.98
C ARG A 8 7.31 -15.54 -43.12
N ASP A 9 6.16 -15.83 -43.76
CA ASP A 9 4.90 -16.09 -43.11
C ASP A 9 4.74 -17.55 -42.74
N PHE A 10 4.44 -17.82 -41.47
CA PHE A 10 4.15 -19.16 -40.95
C PHE A 10 2.71 -19.26 -40.51
N LYS A 11 2.03 -20.35 -40.86
CA LYS A 11 0.70 -20.68 -40.34
C LYS A 11 0.84 -21.14 -38.87
N VAL A 12 0.06 -20.51 -37.98
CA VAL A 12 -0.01 -20.95 -36.60
C VAL A 12 -0.95 -22.16 -36.48
N VAL A 13 -0.46 -23.22 -35.84
CA VAL A 13 -1.23 -24.40 -35.45
C VAL A 13 -1.09 -24.54 -33.91
N ALA A 14 -2.20 -24.57 -33.19
CA ALA A 14 -2.22 -24.80 -31.76
C ALA A 14 -2.39 -26.30 -31.47
N ARG A 15 -1.61 -26.84 -30.52
CA ARG A 15 -1.69 -28.21 -30.05
C ARG A 15 -1.56 -28.25 -28.51
N PRO A 16 -2.33 -29.09 -27.79
CA PRO A 16 -2.27 -29.21 -26.34
C PRO A 16 -1.25 -30.27 -25.88
N ASP A 17 -0.08 -30.35 -26.52
CA ASP A 17 0.97 -31.36 -26.31
C ASP A 17 2.24 -30.80 -25.65
N GLY A 18 2.17 -29.62 -25.03
CA GLY A 18 3.30 -28.96 -24.39
C GLY A 18 3.51 -29.40 -22.94
N ASP A 19 4.30 -30.45 -22.70
CA ASP A 19 4.60 -30.93 -21.34
C ASP A 19 5.39 -29.89 -20.52
N GLY A 20 5.01 -29.76 -19.24
CA GLY A 20 5.69 -28.92 -18.25
C GLY A 20 5.59 -27.42 -18.50
N LEU A 21 4.76 -26.98 -19.44
CA LEU A 21 4.51 -25.54 -19.66
C LEU A 21 3.71 -24.98 -18.50
N VAL A 22 4.16 -23.84 -17.98
CA VAL A 22 3.50 -23.09 -16.92
C VAL A 22 3.41 -21.63 -17.34
N SER A 23 2.30 -20.99 -17.01
CA SER A 23 2.15 -19.54 -17.07
C SER A 23 2.34 -18.94 -15.67
N HIS A 24 2.40 -17.62 -15.57
CA HIS A 24 2.56 -16.94 -14.27
C HIS A 24 3.74 -17.49 -13.45
N SER A 25 4.80 -17.94 -14.14
CA SER A 25 5.90 -18.64 -13.47
C SER A 25 6.66 -17.73 -12.49
N GLY A 26 6.66 -16.42 -12.74
CA GLY A 26 7.26 -15.45 -11.83
C GLY A 26 6.50 -15.25 -10.54
N SER A 27 5.19 -15.54 -10.50
CA SER A 27 4.38 -15.42 -9.28
C SER A 27 4.78 -16.41 -8.20
N ALA A 28 5.55 -17.47 -8.55
CA ALA A 28 6.21 -18.33 -7.58
C ALA A 28 7.21 -17.56 -6.68
N VAL A 29 7.73 -16.43 -7.13
CA VAL A 29 8.59 -15.54 -6.30
C VAL A 29 7.79 -14.95 -5.14
N LEU A 30 6.51 -14.57 -5.36
CA LEU A 30 5.64 -14.05 -4.29
C LEU A 30 5.36 -15.12 -3.22
N VAL A 31 5.14 -16.38 -3.67
CA VAL A 31 5.01 -17.52 -2.74
C VAL A 31 6.29 -17.66 -1.92
N GLY A 32 7.46 -17.60 -2.58
CA GLY A 32 8.74 -17.69 -1.89
C GLY A 32 8.99 -16.53 -0.91
N VAL A 33 8.59 -15.31 -1.26
CA VAL A 33 8.64 -14.15 -0.34
C VAL A 33 7.79 -14.42 0.88
N ALA A 34 6.53 -14.89 0.73
CA ALA A 34 5.66 -15.22 1.85
C ALA A 34 6.24 -16.31 2.77
N GLU A 35 7.01 -17.27 2.22
CA GLU A 35 7.72 -18.28 3.03
C GLU A 35 8.93 -17.67 3.75
N LYS A 36 9.80 -16.92 3.05
CA LYS A 36 11.05 -16.36 3.60
C LYS A 36 10.85 -15.22 4.59
N THR A 37 9.73 -14.49 4.48
CA THR A 37 9.31 -13.51 5.48
C THR A 37 8.58 -14.13 6.67
N GLY A 38 8.27 -15.43 6.62
CA GLY A 38 7.49 -16.11 7.65
C GLY A 38 5.99 -15.84 7.61
N LEU A 39 5.50 -15.04 6.64
CA LEU A 39 4.08 -14.66 6.55
C LEU A 39 3.13 -15.85 6.59
N ARG A 40 3.37 -16.86 5.73
CA ARG A 40 2.50 -18.04 5.72
C ARG A 40 2.47 -18.75 7.07
N ARG A 41 3.62 -18.85 7.73
CA ARG A 41 3.73 -19.51 9.05
C ARG A 41 2.97 -18.70 10.11
N ALA A 42 3.19 -17.39 10.17
CA ALA A 42 2.47 -16.52 11.11
C ALA A 42 0.95 -16.58 10.89
N LEU A 43 0.48 -16.51 9.63
CA LEU A 43 -0.93 -16.70 9.31
C LEU A 43 -1.46 -18.06 9.78
N SER A 44 -0.68 -19.14 9.61
CA SER A 44 -1.08 -20.49 10.06
C SER A 44 -1.15 -20.60 11.58
N GLN A 45 -0.28 -19.91 12.30
CA GLN A 45 -0.27 -19.86 13.77
C GLN A 45 -1.46 -19.06 14.28
N GLU A 46 -1.63 -17.83 13.81
CA GLU A 46 -2.70 -16.93 14.25
C GLU A 46 -4.10 -17.47 13.93
N LEU A 47 -4.29 -18.06 12.75
CA LEU A 47 -5.58 -18.57 12.31
C LEU A 47 -5.81 -20.04 12.71
N GLY A 48 -4.80 -20.69 13.29
CA GLY A 48 -4.87 -22.12 13.63
C GLY A 48 -6.05 -22.49 14.55
N GLY A 49 -6.36 -21.61 15.51
CA GLY A 49 -7.49 -21.76 16.44
C GLY A 49 -8.86 -21.74 15.77
N LEU A 50 -8.99 -21.16 14.59
CA LEU A 50 -10.24 -21.10 13.83
C LEU A 50 -10.51 -22.38 13.02
N LYS A 51 -9.59 -23.34 13.00
CA LYS A 51 -9.70 -24.57 12.24
C LYS A 51 -10.62 -25.56 12.93
N LEU A 52 -11.79 -25.84 12.35
CA LEU A 52 -12.80 -26.73 12.92
C LEU A 52 -12.49 -28.24 12.80
N ARG A 53 -11.62 -28.62 11.88
CA ARG A 53 -11.29 -30.02 11.59
C ARG A 53 -9.79 -30.19 11.42
N ARG A 54 -9.24 -31.34 11.83
CA ARG A 54 -7.82 -31.68 11.61
C ARG A 54 -7.47 -31.86 10.13
N SER A 55 -8.41 -32.39 9.32
CA SER A 55 -8.28 -32.58 7.87
C SER A 55 -8.74 -31.32 7.12
N GLY A 56 -8.11 -31.00 6.01
CA GLY A 56 -8.46 -29.88 5.16
C GLY A 56 -7.29 -28.91 4.99
N HIS A 57 -7.55 -27.85 4.24
CA HIS A 57 -6.53 -26.84 3.96
C HIS A 57 -6.10 -26.10 5.23
N ASP A 58 -4.84 -25.73 5.30
CA ASP A 58 -4.31 -24.80 6.29
C ASP A 58 -4.85 -23.40 6.00
N LEU A 59 -5.39 -22.71 7.03
CA LEU A 59 -6.04 -21.41 6.83
C LEU A 59 -5.04 -20.35 6.43
N GLY A 60 -3.86 -20.34 7.02
CA GLY A 60 -2.80 -19.42 6.68
C GLY A 60 -2.31 -19.59 5.24
N ARG A 61 -2.24 -20.84 4.78
CA ARG A 61 -1.93 -21.10 3.36
C ARG A 61 -3.02 -20.57 2.43
N VAL A 62 -4.30 -20.73 2.80
CA VAL A 62 -5.40 -20.19 1.97
C VAL A 62 -5.32 -18.67 1.88
N VAL A 63 -5.08 -17.98 3.00
CA VAL A 63 -4.91 -16.51 2.99
C VAL A 63 -3.67 -16.09 2.18
N ARG A 64 -2.54 -16.82 2.31
CA ARG A 64 -1.36 -16.60 1.48
C ARG A 64 -1.66 -16.74 -0.01
N ASP A 65 -2.39 -17.81 -0.41
CA ASP A 65 -2.75 -18.06 -1.81
C ASP A 65 -3.68 -16.96 -2.35
N LEU A 66 -4.64 -16.47 -1.53
CA LEU A 66 -5.47 -15.32 -1.86
C LEU A 66 -4.63 -14.05 -2.06
N ALA A 67 -3.70 -13.76 -1.17
CA ALA A 67 -2.82 -12.59 -1.30
C ALA A 67 -1.92 -12.69 -2.54
N VAL A 68 -1.39 -13.87 -2.84
CA VAL A 68 -0.60 -14.10 -4.08
C VAL A 68 -1.48 -13.93 -5.32
N MET A 69 -2.71 -14.47 -5.32
CA MET A 69 -3.66 -14.32 -6.42
C MET A 69 -4.00 -12.84 -6.67
N LEU A 70 -4.24 -12.05 -5.61
CA LEU A 70 -4.49 -10.60 -5.71
C LEU A 70 -3.25 -9.86 -6.24
N ALA A 71 -2.07 -10.16 -5.71
CA ALA A 71 -0.81 -9.59 -6.20
C ALA A 71 -0.56 -9.92 -7.68
N ASP A 72 -0.95 -11.12 -8.10
CA ASP A 72 -0.88 -11.60 -9.48
C ASP A 72 -1.94 -10.95 -10.41
N GLY A 73 -2.95 -10.28 -9.84
CA GLY A 73 -3.93 -9.45 -10.58
C GLY A 73 -5.34 -9.97 -10.58
N GLY A 74 -5.64 -11.00 -9.80
CA GLY A 74 -7.02 -11.41 -9.55
C GLY A 74 -7.76 -10.39 -8.68
N ASP A 75 -9.08 -10.42 -8.70
CA ASP A 75 -9.95 -9.52 -7.93
C ASP A 75 -11.21 -10.20 -7.37
N CYS A 76 -11.31 -11.51 -7.53
CA CYS A 76 -12.39 -12.32 -6.97
C CYS A 76 -11.93 -13.76 -6.66
N LEU A 77 -12.75 -14.52 -5.91
CA LEU A 77 -12.35 -15.87 -5.46
C LEU A 77 -12.11 -16.85 -6.61
N SER A 78 -12.87 -16.75 -7.70
CA SER A 78 -12.70 -17.63 -8.88
C SER A 78 -11.32 -17.50 -9.53
N ASP A 79 -10.63 -16.38 -9.32
CA ASP A 79 -9.30 -16.13 -9.89
C ASP A 79 -8.21 -16.98 -9.22
N LEU A 80 -8.51 -17.63 -8.08
CA LEU A 80 -7.65 -18.69 -7.50
C LEU A 80 -7.35 -19.81 -8.50
N GLY A 81 -8.20 -20.00 -9.49
CA GLY A 81 -7.96 -20.91 -10.61
C GLY A 81 -6.65 -20.66 -11.33
N ALA A 82 -6.21 -19.40 -11.44
CA ALA A 82 -4.93 -19.05 -12.06
C ALA A 82 -3.72 -19.72 -11.38
N LEU A 83 -3.80 -19.92 -10.06
CA LEU A 83 -2.80 -20.68 -9.29
C LEU A 83 -3.13 -22.17 -9.26
N GLY A 84 -4.40 -22.52 -9.07
CA GLY A 84 -4.87 -23.89 -8.89
C GLY A 84 -4.63 -24.79 -10.12
N ASP A 85 -4.81 -24.25 -11.32
CA ASP A 85 -4.57 -24.95 -12.58
C ASP A 85 -3.09 -25.24 -12.85
N GLN A 86 -2.20 -24.69 -12.02
CA GLN A 86 -0.75 -24.86 -12.12
C GLN A 86 -0.16 -25.52 -10.87
N ALA A 87 -0.79 -26.58 -10.42
CA ALA A 87 -0.41 -27.31 -9.21
C ALA A 87 1.06 -27.80 -9.19
N SER A 88 1.68 -28.02 -10.35
CA SER A 88 3.10 -28.33 -10.46
C SER A 88 4.02 -27.21 -9.96
N LEU A 89 3.56 -25.95 -10.02
CA LEU A 89 4.29 -24.75 -9.60
C LEU A 89 3.86 -24.28 -8.20
N PHE A 90 2.54 -24.20 -7.95
CA PHE A 90 1.99 -23.65 -6.70
C PHE A 90 1.57 -24.71 -5.68
N GLY A 91 1.60 -25.99 -6.07
CA GLY A 91 1.09 -27.07 -5.24
C GLY A 91 -0.43 -27.08 -5.16
N LEU A 92 -0.96 -27.69 -4.09
CA LEU A 92 -2.41 -27.82 -3.91
C LEU A 92 -3.00 -26.48 -3.45
N VAL A 93 -3.73 -25.79 -4.31
CA VAL A 93 -4.52 -24.60 -4.03
C VAL A 93 -5.95 -25.01 -3.73
N CYS A 94 -6.62 -24.32 -2.81
CA CYS A 94 -8.00 -24.64 -2.44
C CYS A 94 -9.00 -24.13 -3.51
N SER A 95 -10.22 -24.70 -3.50
CA SER A 95 -11.29 -24.17 -4.32
C SER A 95 -11.81 -22.82 -3.77
N ASP A 96 -12.44 -22.01 -4.63
CA ASP A 96 -13.13 -20.77 -4.28
C ASP A 96 -14.12 -20.93 -3.11
N ALA A 97 -14.92 -22.01 -3.13
CA ALA A 97 -15.84 -22.34 -2.04
C ALA A 97 -15.11 -22.62 -0.70
N THR A 98 -13.89 -23.15 -0.74
CA THR A 98 -13.08 -23.34 0.46
C THR A 98 -12.47 -22.03 0.93
N ALA A 99 -11.99 -21.19 0.01
CA ALA A 99 -11.50 -19.86 0.31
C ALA A 99 -12.59 -18.98 0.94
N PHE A 100 -13.81 -19.02 0.40
CA PHE A 100 -14.97 -18.35 0.99
C PHE A 100 -15.20 -18.76 2.46
N ARG A 101 -15.19 -20.07 2.75
CA ARG A 101 -15.36 -20.55 4.14
C ARG A 101 -14.24 -20.12 5.07
N VAL A 102 -13.04 -19.90 4.56
CA VAL A 102 -11.93 -19.35 5.37
C VAL A 102 -12.18 -17.87 5.68
N ILE A 103 -12.55 -17.08 4.68
CA ILE A 103 -12.90 -15.65 4.86
C ILE A 103 -14.07 -15.53 5.83
N ASP A 104 -15.12 -16.34 5.65
CA ASP A 104 -16.31 -16.36 6.52
C ASP A 104 -15.93 -16.64 7.99
N ARG A 105 -15.05 -17.60 8.23
CA ARG A 105 -14.57 -17.91 9.60
C ARG A 105 -13.80 -16.76 10.21
N ILE A 106 -12.94 -16.11 9.44
CA ILE A 106 -12.17 -14.94 9.91
C ILE A 106 -13.14 -13.78 10.20
N ALA A 107 -14.12 -13.55 9.31
CA ALA A 107 -15.12 -12.49 9.47
C ALA A 107 -16.06 -12.72 10.67
N CYS A 108 -16.37 -13.97 11.00
CA CYS A 108 -17.22 -14.32 12.14
C CYS A 108 -16.47 -14.38 13.48
N ASP A 109 -15.14 -14.39 13.48
CA ASP A 109 -14.34 -14.37 14.71
C ASP A 109 -14.15 -12.92 15.17
N PRO A 110 -14.44 -12.58 16.45
CA PRO A 110 -14.27 -11.21 16.95
C PRO A 110 -12.85 -10.68 16.80
N ASP A 111 -11.84 -11.54 16.91
CA ASP A 111 -10.42 -11.20 16.80
C ASP A 111 -9.85 -11.52 15.41
N GLY A 112 -10.69 -11.92 14.45
CA GLY A 112 -10.23 -12.44 13.17
C GLY A 112 -9.36 -11.46 12.36
N LEU A 113 -9.71 -10.18 12.35
CA LEU A 113 -8.92 -9.12 11.71
C LEU A 113 -7.61 -8.87 12.47
N GLU A 114 -7.64 -8.89 13.80
CA GLU A 114 -6.44 -8.69 14.62
C GLU A 114 -5.44 -9.83 14.41
N ARG A 115 -5.92 -11.06 14.28
CA ARG A 115 -5.08 -12.23 13.91
C ARG A 115 -4.39 -12.04 12.57
N LEU A 116 -5.10 -11.52 11.56
CA LEU A 116 -4.49 -11.19 10.25
C LEU A 116 -3.43 -10.10 10.39
N ARG A 117 -3.74 -9.04 11.15
CA ARG A 117 -2.82 -7.92 11.40
C ARG A 117 -1.58 -8.37 12.15
N ALA A 118 -1.71 -9.20 13.18
CA ALA A 118 -0.60 -9.75 13.94
C ALA A 118 0.35 -10.59 13.06
N ALA A 119 -0.20 -11.46 12.21
CA ALA A 119 0.58 -12.23 11.25
C ALA A 119 1.30 -11.33 10.23
N HIS A 120 0.64 -10.25 9.77
CA HIS A 120 1.20 -9.28 8.83
C HIS A 120 2.35 -8.48 9.49
N ALA A 121 2.15 -8.00 10.72
CA ALA A 121 3.18 -7.30 11.52
C ALA A 121 4.42 -8.18 11.75
N SER A 122 4.23 -9.45 12.10
CA SER A 122 5.33 -10.41 12.29
C SER A 122 6.18 -10.58 11.01
N ALA A 123 5.52 -10.66 9.85
CA ALA A 123 6.24 -10.76 8.57
C ALA A 123 6.97 -9.47 8.21
N ARG A 124 6.38 -8.29 8.49
CA ARG A 124 7.01 -6.98 8.32
C ARG A 124 8.25 -6.84 9.19
N ALA A 125 8.17 -7.22 10.46
CA ALA A 125 9.32 -7.23 11.36
C ALA A 125 10.50 -8.00 10.74
N ARG A 126 10.22 -9.16 10.17
CA ARG A 126 11.25 -9.94 9.47
C ARG A 126 11.80 -9.23 8.24
N VAL A 127 10.98 -8.55 7.45
CA VAL A 127 11.47 -7.78 6.30
C VAL A 127 12.37 -6.63 6.77
N TRP A 128 12.02 -5.94 7.83
CA TRP A 128 12.82 -4.85 8.37
C TRP A 128 14.15 -5.34 8.96
N GLU A 129 14.19 -6.50 9.60
CA GLU A 129 15.46 -7.16 9.96
C GLU A 129 16.36 -7.40 8.75
N LEU A 130 15.79 -7.84 7.62
CA LEU A 130 16.53 -8.19 6.41
C LEU A 130 16.97 -6.97 5.59
N THR A 131 16.23 -5.87 5.64
CA THR A 131 16.45 -4.69 4.79
C THR A 131 16.92 -3.44 5.53
N GLY A 132 16.92 -3.48 6.86
CA GLY A 132 17.04 -2.31 7.73
C GLY A 132 15.69 -1.64 7.98
N ALA A 133 15.44 -1.28 9.24
CA ALA A 133 14.28 -0.48 9.63
C ALA A 133 14.54 1.01 9.35
N PRO A 134 13.51 1.80 8.99
CA PRO A 134 13.64 3.24 8.86
C PRO A 134 13.83 3.91 10.24
N GLU A 135 14.69 4.95 10.31
CA GLU A 135 14.84 5.78 11.50
C GLU A 135 13.66 6.76 11.69
N LEU A 136 12.98 7.07 10.61
CA LEU A 136 11.78 7.89 10.54
C LEU A 136 10.66 7.06 9.91
N VAL A 137 9.49 7.03 10.53
CA VAL A 137 8.29 6.38 9.98
C VAL A 137 7.22 7.44 9.76
N GLU A 138 7.07 7.86 8.52
CA GLU A 138 5.98 8.76 8.11
C GLU A 138 4.75 7.94 7.73
N ILE A 139 3.70 8.02 8.57
CA ILE A 139 2.43 7.32 8.37
C ILE A 139 1.48 8.25 7.62
N ASP A 140 1.23 7.94 6.36
CA ASP A 140 0.29 8.69 5.53
C ASP A 140 -1.12 8.14 5.67
N LEU A 141 -2.02 8.95 6.20
CA LEU A 141 -3.47 8.66 6.23
C LEU A 141 -4.15 9.26 5.01
N ASP A 142 -4.96 8.45 4.35
CA ASP A 142 -5.86 8.96 3.30
C ASP A 142 -7.10 8.07 3.14
N ALA A 143 -8.18 8.66 2.66
CA ALA A 143 -9.42 7.95 2.38
C ALA A 143 -9.70 7.94 0.88
N THR A 144 -10.25 6.84 0.39
CA THR A 144 -10.54 6.72 -1.04
C THR A 144 -11.93 6.16 -1.30
N LEU A 145 -12.54 6.54 -2.42
CA LEU A 145 -13.82 5.99 -2.83
C LEU A 145 -13.62 4.71 -3.64
N ILE A 146 -14.40 3.69 -3.30
CA ILE A 146 -14.51 2.43 -4.05
C ILE A 146 -15.96 2.30 -4.53
N GLY A 147 -16.15 2.25 -5.85
CA GLY A 147 -17.47 2.09 -6.46
C GLY A 147 -18.05 0.69 -6.21
N SER A 148 -19.35 0.61 -6.00
CA SER A 148 -20.12 -0.63 -5.99
C SER A 148 -21.30 -0.52 -6.95
N HIS A 149 -21.52 -1.55 -7.73
CA HIS A 149 -22.62 -1.61 -8.69
C HIS A 149 -23.82 -2.43 -8.20
N SER A 150 -23.74 -2.92 -6.97
CA SER A 150 -24.79 -3.75 -6.36
C SER A 150 -25.04 -3.31 -4.92
N GLU A 151 -26.23 -3.62 -4.43
CA GLU A 151 -26.58 -3.46 -3.02
C GLU A 151 -25.77 -4.45 -2.18
N LYS A 152 -24.69 -3.92 -1.60
CA LYS A 152 -23.86 -4.62 -0.62
C LYS A 152 -24.04 -3.96 0.72
N GLU A 153 -23.92 -4.70 1.80
CA GLU A 153 -23.98 -4.15 3.13
C GLU A 153 -22.91 -3.07 3.32
N GLY A 154 -23.30 -1.89 3.85
CA GLY A 154 -22.42 -0.72 3.99
C GLY A 154 -22.17 0.08 2.71
N ALA A 155 -22.58 -0.40 1.53
CA ALA A 155 -22.52 0.44 0.33
C ALA A 155 -23.55 1.56 0.42
N ALA A 156 -23.12 2.80 0.17
CA ALA A 156 -23.97 3.98 0.28
C ALA A 156 -23.56 5.06 -0.72
N GLY A 157 -24.43 6.05 -0.92
CA GLY A 157 -24.12 7.23 -1.72
C GLY A 157 -23.00 8.05 -1.07
N ASN A 158 -22.05 8.51 -1.88
CA ASN A 158 -20.90 9.29 -1.41
C ASN A 158 -21.01 10.77 -1.81
N PHE A 159 -20.16 11.61 -1.22
CA PHE A 159 -20.16 13.06 -1.41
C PHE A 159 -19.84 13.52 -2.87
N LYS A 160 -19.30 12.62 -3.71
CA LYS A 160 -19.05 12.89 -5.13
C LYS A 160 -20.20 12.42 -6.04
N GLY A 161 -21.34 12.02 -5.46
CA GLY A 161 -22.50 11.54 -6.21
C GLY A 161 -22.38 10.10 -6.73
N GLY A 162 -21.33 9.35 -6.34
CA GLY A 162 -21.19 7.93 -6.60
C GLY A 162 -21.82 7.07 -5.52
N TYR A 163 -21.77 5.75 -5.68
CA TYR A 163 -22.29 4.76 -4.73
C TYR A 163 -21.22 3.70 -4.45
N GLY A 164 -21.01 3.32 -3.18
CA GLY A 164 -20.04 2.31 -2.80
C GLY A 164 -19.52 2.46 -1.38
N PHE A 165 -18.20 2.39 -1.20
CA PHE A 165 -17.51 2.41 0.08
C PHE A 165 -16.48 3.55 0.15
N HIS A 166 -16.08 3.92 1.37
CA HIS A 166 -15.11 4.97 1.63
C HIS A 166 -14.06 4.53 2.66
N PRO A 167 -13.21 3.52 2.35
CA PRO A 167 -12.19 3.07 3.27
C PRO A 167 -11.17 4.16 3.59
N MET A 168 -10.64 4.12 4.82
CA MET A 168 -9.49 4.90 5.27
C MET A 168 -8.29 3.97 5.38
N LEU A 169 -7.15 4.42 4.89
CA LEU A 169 -5.94 3.63 4.71
C LEU A 169 -4.75 4.35 5.31
N ALA A 170 -3.75 3.58 5.74
CA ALA A 170 -2.48 4.09 6.25
C ALA A 170 -1.31 3.36 5.59
N TYR A 171 -0.29 4.11 5.19
CA TYR A 171 0.93 3.59 4.57
C TYR A 171 2.16 4.20 5.23
N ALA A 172 3.27 3.44 5.24
CA ALA A 172 4.59 3.97 5.57
C ALA A 172 5.25 4.51 4.29
N ASP A 173 5.53 5.81 4.21
CA ASP A 173 6.06 6.43 2.99
C ASP A 173 7.44 5.88 2.61
N GLU A 174 8.37 5.75 3.58
CA GLU A 174 9.74 5.33 3.33
C GLU A 174 9.85 3.92 2.77
N THR A 175 8.97 3.03 3.23
CA THR A 175 9.00 1.62 2.83
C THR A 175 7.99 1.29 1.75
N GLY A 176 6.94 2.10 1.62
CA GLY A 176 5.80 1.90 0.73
C GLY A 176 4.85 0.81 1.20
N GLU A 177 4.96 0.36 2.46
CA GLU A 177 4.16 -0.73 3.02
C GLU A 177 2.78 -0.24 3.48
N ALA A 178 1.77 -1.08 3.30
CA ALA A 178 0.43 -0.84 3.81
C ALA A 178 0.36 -1.20 5.30
N LEU A 179 0.15 -0.22 6.17
CA LEU A 179 0.13 -0.43 7.61
C LEU A 179 -1.27 -0.78 8.13
N ALA A 180 -2.29 -0.06 7.70
CA ALA A 180 -3.66 -0.29 8.16
C ALA A 180 -4.71 0.09 7.12
N GLY A 181 -5.89 -0.52 7.24
CA GLY A 181 -7.07 -0.15 6.46
C GLY A 181 -8.34 -0.47 7.23
N GLU A 182 -9.26 0.49 7.24
CA GLU A 182 -10.59 0.31 7.79
C GLU A 182 -11.62 0.53 6.69
N LEU A 183 -12.41 -0.50 6.40
CA LEU A 183 -13.53 -0.37 5.48
C LEU A 183 -14.63 0.45 6.14
N ARG A 184 -15.16 1.44 5.43
CA ARG A 184 -16.23 2.31 5.93
C ARG A 184 -17.34 2.39 4.91
N PRO A 185 -18.59 2.66 5.35
CA PRO A 185 -19.70 2.96 4.46
C PRO A 185 -19.40 4.10 3.48
N GLY A 186 -20.03 4.10 2.31
CA GLY A 186 -19.80 5.11 1.29
C GLY A 186 -20.10 6.55 1.71
N ASN A 187 -21.01 6.72 2.66
CA ASN A 187 -21.39 8.01 3.26
C ASN A 187 -20.56 8.39 4.50
N ALA A 188 -19.51 7.63 4.85
CA ALA A 188 -18.62 7.99 5.94
C ALA A 188 -17.92 9.32 5.65
N GLY A 189 -17.83 10.19 6.66
CA GLY A 189 -17.15 11.48 6.56
C GLY A 189 -15.64 11.33 6.34
N ALA A 190 -15.05 12.25 5.60
CA ALA A 190 -13.58 12.28 5.42
C ALA A 190 -12.87 12.68 6.73
N ASN A 191 -13.51 13.53 7.56
CA ASN A 191 -12.92 14.20 8.73
C ASN A 191 -13.36 13.57 10.05
N THR A 192 -13.65 12.27 10.09
CA THR A 192 -14.02 11.59 11.34
C THR A 192 -12.76 11.28 12.15
N ALA A 193 -12.45 12.10 13.15
CA ALA A 193 -11.25 11.94 13.98
C ALA A 193 -11.16 10.54 14.62
N ALA A 194 -12.26 10.00 15.11
CA ALA A 194 -12.30 8.66 15.70
C ALA A 194 -11.86 7.57 14.71
N ASP A 195 -12.25 7.66 13.43
CA ASP A 195 -11.80 6.72 12.40
C ASP A 195 -10.32 6.91 12.09
N GLN A 196 -9.85 8.15 12.03
CA GLN A 196 -8.43 8.48 11.79
C GLN A 196 -7.54 7.95 12.93
N ILE A 197 -7.94 8.17 14.18
CA ILE A 197 -7.25 7.67 15.37
C ILE A 197 -7.20 6.14 15.33
N LYS A 198 -8.34 5.49 15.11
CA LYS A 198 -8.41 4.02 15.02
C LYS A 198 -7.45 3.46 13.96
N VAL A 199 -7.41 4.07 12.77
CA VAL A 199 -6.52 3.62 11.69
C VAL A 199 -5.05 3.90 12.04
N ALA A 200 -4.76 5.03 12.69
CA ALA A 200 -3.42 5.36 13.16
C ALA A 200 -2.95 4.38 14.25
N GLU A 201 -3.80 4.03 15.23
CA GLU A 201 -3.50 2.99 16.25
C GLU A 201 -3.18 1.64 15.60
N HIS A 202 -4.00 1.21 14.64
CA HIS A 202 -3.73 -0.02 13.90
C HIS A 202 -2.43 0.06 13.08
N ALA A 203 -2.10 1.21 12.52
CA ALA A 203 -0.86 1.41 11.76
C ALA A 203 0.37 1.34 12.66
N ILE A 204 0.31 1.97 13.84
CA ILE A 204 1.40 1.92 14.82
C ILE A 204 1.62 0.49 15.33
N ALA A 205 0.54 -0.24 15.59
CA ALA A 205 0.62 -1.65 15.99
C ALA A 205 1.25 -2.57 14.91
N GLN A 206 1.43 -2.07 13.68
CA GLN A 206 2.17 -2.77 12.63
C GLN A 206 3.66 -2.49 12.63
N ILE A 207 4.13 -1.48 13.35
CA ILE A 207 5.56 -1.18 13.51
C ILE A 207 6.14 -2.17 14.52
N PRO A 208 7.28 -2.82 14.23
CA PRO A 208 7.92 -3.71 15.19
C PRO A 208 8.22 -2.99 16.50
N GLU A 209 7.93 -3.61 17.63
CA GLU A 209 7.99 -3.02 18.97
C GLU A 209 9.39 -2.43 19.29
N GLU A 210 10.45 -3.09 18.86
CA GLU A 210 11.83 -2.65 19.01
C GLU A 210 12.15 -1.33 18.27
N HIS A 211 11.33 -0.94 17.31
CA HIS A 211 11.50 0.30 16.54
C HIS A 211 10.58 1.43 16.99
N ILE A 212 9.49 1.13 17.72
CA ILE A 212 8.56 2.16 18.22
C ILE A 212 9.28 3.15 19.15
N GLU A 213 10.19 2.67 20.00
CA GLU A 213 10.93 3.52 20.94
C GLU A 213 12.10 4.28 20.28
N SER A 214 12.65 3.77 19.18
CA SER A 214 13.85 4.30 18.54
C SER A 214 13.58 5.15 17.30
N ALA A 215 12.44 4.93 16.61
CA ALA A 215 12.08 5.68 15.42
C ALA A 215 11.30 6.97 15.77
N GLU A 216 11.53 8.03 14.99
CA GLU A 216 10.60 9.15 14.97
C GLU A 216 9.35 8.75 14.16
N ILE A 217 8.17 8.84 14.78
CA ILE A 217 6.90 8.55 14.10
C ILE A 217 6.19 9.87 13.80
N VAL A 218 5.80 10.07 12.55
CA VAL A 218 5.08 11.26 12.08
C VAL A 218 3.80 10.83 11.39
N LEU A 219 2.66 11.29 11.87
CA LEU A 219 1.38 11.12 11.20
C LEU A 219 1.18 12.25 10.19
N ARG A 220 0.93 11.90 8.92
CA ARG A 220 0.62 12.88 7.88
C ARG A 220 -0.79 12.65 7.33
N ALA A 221 -1.51 13.75 7.13
CA ALA A 221 -2.83 13.74 6.50
C ALA A 221 -3.04 15.00 5.66
N ASP A 222 -4.04 14.97 4.78
CA ASP A 222 -4.51 16.18 4.11
C ASP A 222 -5.27 17.09 5.09
N SER A 223 -5.98 18.10 4.59
CA SER A 223 -6.77 18.99 5.44
C SER A 223 -7.90 18.29 6.20
N ALA A 224 -8.28 17.08 5.83
CA ALA A 224 -9.22 16.27 6.60
C ALA A 224 -8.64 15.83 7.97
N GLY A 225 -7.32 15.81 8.12
CA GLY A 225 -6.64 15.56 9.39
C GLY A 225 -6.56 16.77 10.32
N GLN A 226 -7.02 17.94 9.90
CA GLN A 226 -7.05 19.16 10.72
C GLN A 226 -8.18 19.09 11.74
N SER A 227 -8.00 18.29 12.79
CA SER A 227 -8.95 18.22 13.91
C SER A 227 -8.20 18.27 15.25
N HIS A 228 -8.77 19.00 16.21
CA HIS A 228 -8.19 19.07 17.56
C HIS A 228 -8.07 17.68 18.18
N GLU A 229 -9.10 16.86 18.06
CA GLU A 229 -9.16 15.51 18.61
C GLU A 229 -8.00 14.62 18.10
N LEU A 230 -7.74 14.63 16.80
CA LEU A 230 -6.63 13.85 16.21
C LEU A 230 -5.28 14.36 16.68
N LEU A 231 -5.07 15.69 16.69
CA LEU A 231 -3.75 16.24 17.02
C LEU A 231 -3.47 16.18 18.53
N ASP A 232 -4.47 16.31 19.38
CA ASP A 232 -4.35 16.06 20.83
C ASP A 232 -4.00 14.61 21.10
N TRP A 233 -4.64 13.66 20.38
CA TRP A 233 -4.29 12.25 20.46
C TRP A 233 -2.84 12.00 20.01
N CYS A 234 -2.37 12.61 18.91
CA CYS A 234 -0.98 12.50 18.47
C CYS A 234 -0.01 12.94 19.58
N ARG A 235 -0.30 14.06 20.22
CA ARG A 235 0.51 14.57 21.34
C ARG A 235 0.53 13.61 22.52
N GLU A 236 -0.62 13.08 22.92
CA GLU A 236 -0.73 12.11 24.02
C GLU A 236 0.02 10.81 23.71
N ALA A 237 -0.06 10.35 22.46
CA ALA A 237 0.66 9.18 21.96
C ALA A 237 2.15 9.44 21.69
N ARG A 238 2.63 10.69 21.85
CA ARG A 238 4.02 11.12 21.54
C ARG A 238 4.42 10.91 20.08
N ILE A 239 3.47 11.11 19.18
CA ILE A 239 3.64 11.03 17.74
C ILE A 239 3.65 12.44 17.18
N ARG A 240 4.59 12.75 16.29
CA ARG A 240 4.61 14.00 15.58
C ARG A 240 3.53 14.00 14.49
N TYR A 241 3.11 15.19 14.07
CA TYR A 241 2.13 15.31 13.01
C TYR A 241 2.51 16.36 11.97
N SER A 242 1.95 16.19 10.78
CA SER A 242 1.97 17.17 9.71
C SER A 242 0.69 17.04 8.90
N VAL A 243 -0.23 17.96 9.05
CA VAL A 243 -1.54 17.92 8.40
C VAL A 243 -1.77 19.15 7.54
N GLY A 244 -2.54 18.99 6.46
CA GLY A 244 -2.97 20.15 5.69
C GLY A 244 -3.74 21.14 6.58
N TYR A 245 -3.48 22.43 6.44
CA TYR A 245 -4.13 23.49 7.20
C TYR A 245 -5.03 24.33 6.29
N GLU A 246 -6.26 24.53 6.71
CA GLU A 246 -7.23 25.26 5.90
C GLU A 246 -6.85 26.75 5.80
N LEU A 247 -6.80 27.25 4.58
CA LEU A 247 -6.58 28.68 4.29
C LEU A 247 -7.90 29.45 4.44
N SER A 248 -8.36 29.61 5.69
CA SER A 248 -9.50 30.47 6.00
C SER A 248 -9.19 31.92 5.60
N ASP A 249 -10.19 32.79 5.53
CA ASP A 249 -9.99 34.20 5.21
C ASP A 249 -9.04 34.90 6.19
N ALA A 250 -9.09 34.51 7.48
CA ALA A 250 -8.18 35.03 8.50
C ALA A 250 -6.73 34.61 8.24
N VAL A 251 -6.50 33.32 7.96
CA VAL A 251 -5.15 32.78 7.62
C VAL A 251 -4.65 33.44 6.34
N ARG A 252 -5.48 33.57 5.33
CA ARG A 252 -5.14 34.21 4.06
C ARG A 252 -4.76 35.66 4.23
N ALA A 253 -5.48 36.43 5.06
CA ALA A 253 -5.13 37.82 5.36
C ALA A 253 -3.71 37.94 5.95
N GLN A 254 -3.30 36.99 6.81
CA GLN A 254 -1.94 36.96 7.36
C GLN A 254 -0.89 36.55 6.31
N VAL A 255 -1.20 35.59 5.48
CA VAL A 255 -0.31 35.15 4.37
C VAL A 255 0.02 36.30 3.43
N LEU A 256 -0.96 37.15 3.14
CA LEU A 256 -0.78 38.33 2.25
C LEU A 256 0.04 39.49 2.88
N GLN A 257 0.27 39.43 4.20
CA GLN A 257 1.12 40.39 4.91
C GLN A 257 2.59 39.95 5.03
N ILE A 258 2.91 38.72 4.64
CA ILE A 258 4.30 38.23 4.66
C ILE A 258 5.15 39.04 3.69
N THR A 259 6.26 39.59 4.20
CA THR A 259 7.17 40.40 3.37
C THR A 259 7.94 39.50 2.39
N GLU A 260 8.35 40.05 1.24
CA GLU A 260 9.11 39.25 0.27
C GLU A 260 10.43 38.68 0.84
N GLY A 261 11.01 39.34 1.85
CA GLY A 261 12.23 38.87 2.53
C GLY A 261 12.04 37.65 3.43
N ASP A 262 10.81 37.37 3.84
CA ASP A 262 10.50 36.22 4.72
C ASP A 262 10.21 34.94 3.94
N TRP A 263 10.07 35.03 2.61
CA TRP A 263 9.91 33.86 1.76
C TRP A 263 11.25 33.25 1.41
N VAL A 264 11.45 31.97 1.79
CA VAL A 264 12.62 31.17 1.38
C VAL A 264 12.25 30.21 0.28
N SER A 265 13.23 29.79 -0.53
CA SER A 265 12.99 28.81 -1.58
C SER A 265 12.50 27.48 -0.98
N ALA A 266 11.40 26.95 -1.52
CA ALA A 266 11.03 25.55 -1.28
C ALA A 266 12.12 24.63 -1.87
N VAL A 267 12.23 23.39 -1.38
CA VAL A 267 13.23 22.42 -1.85
C VAL A 267 12.58 21.24 -2.55
N GLN A 268 13.30 20.64 -3.49
CA GLN A 268 12.93 19.39 -4.17
C GLN A 268 13.15 18.19 -3.26
N GLN A 269 12.73 16.99 -3.68
CA GLN A 269 12.97 15.76 -2.91
C GLN A 269 14.47 15.42 -2.76
N ASP A 270 15.31 15.89 -3.67
CA ASP A 270 16.77 15.76 -3.61
C ASP A 270 17.47 16.88 -2.82
N GLY A 271 16.70 17.77 -2.18
CA GLY A 271 17.21 18.92 -1.41
C GLY A 271 17.59 20.15 -2.25
N THR A 272 17.51 20.09 -3.57
CA THR A 272 17.80 21.25 -4.41
C THR A 272 16.67 22.28 -4.37
N PRO A 273 16.98 23.62 -4.51
CA PRO A 273 15.94 24.64 -4.50
C PRO A 273 14.92 24.47 -5.65
N ARG A 274 13.64 24.69 -5.35
CA ARG A 274 12.57 24.73 -6.35
C ARG A 274 12.49 26.15 -6.96
N THR A 275 12.51 26.19 -8.28
CA THR A 275 12.43 27.49 -9.01
C THR A 275 11.07 28.17 -8.91
N ASN A 276 9.98 27.42 -8.66
CA ASN A 276 8.60 27.92 -8.72
C ASN A 276 7.90 27.97 -7.36
N GLY A 277 8.56 27.54 -6.28
CA GLY A 277 7.96 27.41 -4.96
C GLY A 277 8.76 28.11 -3.88
N GLN A 278 8.07 28.76 -2.96
CA GLN A 278 8.64 29.40 -1.79
C GLN A 278 7.80 29.03 -0.57
N VAL A 279 8.42 29.07 0.60
CA VAL A 279 7.78 28.77 1.89
C VAL A 279 8.06 29.88 2.88
N ALA A 280 7.12 30.10 3.78
CA ALA A 280 7.27 30.99 4.93
C ALA A 280 6.57 30.38 6.14
N GLU A 281 7.05 30.68 7.32
CA GLU A 281 6.37 30.35 8.58
C GLU A 281 5.51 31.52 9.04
N ILE A 282 4.25 31.24 9.40
CA ILE A 282 3.30 32.25 9.86
C ILE A 282 2.78 31.99 11.28
N THR A 283 3.42 31.11 12.01
CA THR A 283 3.03 30.71 13.37
C THR A 283 2.77 31.91 14.27
N GLY A 284 3.67 32.89 14.28
CA GLY A 284 3.58 34.10 15.11
C GLY A 284 2.51 35.10 14.69
N HIS A 285 1.86 34.89 13.54
CA HIS A 285 0.79 35.77 13.02
C HIS A 285 -0.61 35.20 13.25
N LEU A 286 -0.71 33.98 13.80
CA LEU A 286 -1.98 33.28 13.99
C LEU A 286 -2.26 33.06 15.48
N ASP A 287 -3.53 33.09 15.83
CA ASP A 287 -3.98 32.57 17.11
C ASP A 287 -4.12 31.05 17.01
N LEU A 288 -3.17 30.35 17.58
CA LEU A 288 -3.14 28.89 17.66
C LEU A 288 -3.63 28.37 19.03
N THR A 289 -4.26 29.22 19.83
CA THR A 289 -4.89 28.81 21.09
C THR A 289 -5.91 27.69 20.84
N GLY A 290 -5.75 26.58 21.48
CA GLY A 290 -6.57 25.38 21.25
C GLY A 290 -5.94 24.32 20.35
N TRP A 291 -4.88 24.65 19.61
CA TRP A 291 -4.02 23.64 18.99
C TRP A 291 -2.96 23.15 19.98
N PRO A 292 -2.42 21.93 19.83
CA PRO A 292 -1.36 21.43 20.71
C PRO A 292 -0.20 22.42 20.80
N GLU A 293 0.37 22.54 22.01
CA GLU A 293 1.53 23.41 22.24
C GLU A 293 2.70 23.02 21.35
N GLY A 294 3.36 24.01 20.75
CA GLY A 294 4.44 23.80 19.79
C GLY A 294 3.96 23.64 18.34
N SER A 295 2.66 23.75 18.09
CA SER A 295 2.12 23.78 16.72
C SER A 295 2.69 24.94 15.93
N ARG A 296 3.05 24.67 14.68
CA ARG A 296 3.62 25.61 13.71
C ARG A 296 2.80 25.60 12.44
N VAL A 297 2.61 26.76 11.82
CA VAL A 297 1.95 26.87 10.51
C VAL A 297 2.94 27.34 9.47
N ILE A 298 3.14 26.50 8.47
CA ILE A 298 4.05 26.76 7.35
C ILE A 298 3.22 26.89 6.09
N VAL A 299 3.46 27.94 5.31
CA VAL A 299 2.74 28.20 4.06
C VAL A 299 3.71 28.08 2.90
N ARG A 300 3.27 27.36 1.86
CA ARG A 300 3.91 27.35 0.55
C ARG A 300 3.14 28.23 -0.41
N ARG A 301 3.85 29.06 -1.18
CA ARG A 301 3.34 29.67 -2.40
C ARG A 301 4.03 29.08 -3.61
N GLU A 302 3.28 28.82 -4.65
CA GLU A 302 3.79 28.23 -5.89
C GLU A 302 3.14 28.91 -7.09
N ARG A 303 3.94 29.32 -8.09
CA ARG A 303 3.39 29.85 -9.33
C ARG A 303 2.58 28.77 -10.03
N ALA A 304 1.36 29.11 -10.43
CA ALA A 304 0.52 28.22 -11.19
C ALA A 304 1.23 27.80 -12.49
N HIS A 305 1.11 26.51 -12.85
CA HIS A 305 1.69 26.01 -14.09
C HIS A 305 1.10 26.78 -15.30
N PRO A 306 1.89 27.11 -16.35
CA PRO A 306 1.38 27.71 -17.57
C PRO A 306 0.19 26.91 -18.12
N GLY A 307 -0.98 27.56 -18.27
CA GLY A 307 -2.22 26.93 -18.69
C GLY A 307 -3.08 26.37 -17.55
N ALA A 308 -2.66 26.46 -16.29
CA ALA A 308 -3.51 26.12 -15.16
C ALA A 308 -4.67 27.10 -15.02
N GLN A 309 -5.87 26.60 -14.80
CA GLN A 309 -7.01 27.42 -14.44
C GLN A 309 -6.78 28.00 -13.04
N LEU A 310 -6.68 29.34 -12.94
CA LEU A 310 -6.61 30.01 -11.66
C LEU A 310 -7.96 29.89 -10.94
N THR A 311 -7.91 29.58 -9.66
CA THR A 311 -9.07 29.56 -8.79
C THR A 311 -9.21 30.91 -8.08
N PHE A 312 -10.37 31.23 -7.54
CA PHE A 312 -10.55 32.48 -6.78
C PHE A 312 -9.68 32.55 -5.51
N THR A 313 -9.08 31.42 -5.11
CA THR A 313 -8.14 31.31 -4.00
C THR A 313 -6.70 31.65 -4.39
N ASP A 314 -6.40 31.74 -5.69
CA ASP A 314 -5.09 32.12 -6.19
C ASP A 314 -4.94 33.65 -6.09
N HIS A 315 -3.77 34.14 -5.64
CA HIS A 315 -3.49 35.55 -5.52
C HIS A 315 -2.16 35.88 -6.20
N ASP A 316 -2.13 36.95 -7.00
CA ASP A 316 -0.95 37.39 -7.76
C ASP A 316 -0.25 36.27 -8.55
N GLY A 317 -1.04 35.36 -9.12
CA GLY A 317 -0.55 34.23 -9.91
C GLY A 317 0.06 33.09 -9.07
N HIS A 318 -0.09 33.13 -7.75
CA HIS A 318 0.38 32.07 -6.86
C HIS A 318 -0.77 31.29 -6.25
N ARG A 319 -0.56 29.99 -6.13
CA ARG A 319 -1.34 29.08 -5.28
C ARG A 319 -0.71 28.99 -3.92
N PHE A 320 -1.54 28.94 -2.90
CA PHE A 320 -1.10 28.79 -1.52
C PHE A 320 -1.57 27.44 -0.96
N GLN A 321 -0.72 26.83 -0.15
CA GLN A 321 -1.06 25.70 0.70
C GLN A 321 -0.43 25.91 2.05
N ALA A 322 -1.14 25.55 3.11
CA ALA A 322 -0.63 25.62 4.46
C ALA A 322 -0.61 24.24 5.10
N ILE A 323 0.30 24.04 6.00
CA ILE A 323 0.42 22.84 6.85
C ILE A 323 0.50 23.24 8.31
N LEU A 324 -0.07 22.43 9.17
CA LEU A 324 0.05 22.50 10.62
C LEU A 324 0.91 21.32 11.08
N THR A 325 1.97 21.60 11.81
CA THR A 325 2.93 20.57 12.28
C THR A 325 3.50 20.94 13.64
N ASP A 326 3.90 19.96 14.42
CA ASP A 326 4.63 20.13 15.69
C ASP A 326 6.13 19.75 15.54
N GLN A 327 6.57 19.44 14.31
CA GLN A 327 7.94 19.03 14.05
C GLN A 327 8.90 20.21 14.18
N ALA A 328 10.10 19.93 14.68
CA ALA A 328 11.22 20.86 14.65
C ALA A 328 11.91 20.81 13.28
N GLY A 329 12.57 21.90 12.90
CA GLY A 329 13.36 21.99 11.68
C GLY A 329 13.01 23.19 10.81
N GLU A 330 13.70 23.30 9.68
CA GLU A 330 13.54 24.40 8.73
C GLU A 330 12.21 24.27 7.97
N PRO A 331 11.47 25.39 7.78
CA PRO A 331 10.17 25.36 7.10
C PRO A 331 10.20 24.73 5.71
N ALA A 332 11.27 24.94 4.94
CA ALA A 332 11.41 24.36 3.61
C ALA A 332 11.55 22.85 3.62
N GLU A 333 12.21 22.29 4.64
CA GLU A 333 12.36 20.85 4.80
C GLU A 333 11.05 20.21 5.30
N LEU A 334 10.36 20.84 6.25
CA LEU A 334 9.08 20.34 6.76
C LEU A 334 8.01 20.36 5.65
N GLU A 335 8.00 21.40 4.82
CA GLU A 335 7.10 21.42 3.65
C GLU A 335 7.45 20.31 2.65
N ARG A 336 8.74 20.09 2.38
CA ARG A 336 9.20 19.02 1.50
C ARG A 336 8.71 17.64 1.99
N ARG A 337 8.88 17.38 3.28
CA ARG A 337 8.41 16.13 3.93
C ARG A 337 6.89 16.00 3.81
N HIS A 338 6.13 17.04 4.15
CA HIS A 338 4.68 17.02 4.00
C HIS A 338 4.24 16.80 2.55
N ARG A 339 4.89 17.42 1.60
CA ARG A 339 4.56 17.29 0.17
C ARG A 339 4.79 15.87 -0.36
N ALA A 340 5.74 15.12 0.21
CA ALA A 340 5.96 13.71 -0.11
C ALA A 340 4.73 12.84 0.20
N ARG A 341 3.83 13.28 1.09
CA ARG A 341 2.53 12.63 1.32
C ARG A 341 1.76 12.32 0.03
N ALA A 342 1.99 13.05 -1.05
CA ALA A 342 1.36 12.75 -2.34
C ALA A 342 1.63 11.30 -2.84
N HIS A 343 2.65 10.62 -2.32
CA HIS A 343 2.93 9.22 -2.63
C HIS A 343 1.79 8.29 -2.17
N VAL A 344 0.98 8.68 -1.16
CA VAL A 344 -0.18 7.89 -0.71
C VAL A 344 -1.18 7.62 -1.83
N GLU A 345 -1.34 8.58 -2.77
CA GLU A 345 -2.22 8.40 -3.92
C GLU A 345 -1.71 7.28 -4.85
N ASP A 346 -0.39 7.12 -4.96
CA ASP A 346 0.24 6.04 -5.71
C ASP A 346 0.05 4.69 -5.01
N HIS A 347 0.17 4.64 -3.68
CA HIS A 347 -0.11 3.44 -2.88
C HIS A 347 -1.57 3.01 -3.01
N ILE A 348 -2.51 3.94 -2.87
CA ILE A 348 -3.95 3.68 -3.08
C ILE A 348 -4.23 3.19 -4.51
N ARG A 349 -3.58 3.77 -5.51
CA ARG A 349 -3.70 3.32 -6.91
C ARG A 349 -3.17 1.89 -7.06
N ASN A 350 -2.06 1.57 -6.43
CA ASN A 350 -1.47 0.23 -6.43
C ASN A 350 -2.40 -0.79 -5.74
N ASP A 351 -3.02 -0.45 -4.61
CA ASP A 351 -4.02 -1.28 -3.95
C ASP A 351 -5.24 -1.51 -4.83
N LYS A 352 -5.75 -0.45 -5.49
CA LYS A 352 -6.83 -0.56 -6.47
C LYS A 352 -6.46 -1.50 -7.62
N ASP A 353 -5.20 -1.51 -8.01
CA ASP A 353 -4.69 -2.44 -9.04
C ASP A 353 -4.38 -3.84 -8.47
N THR A 354 -4.50 -4.05 -7.15
CA THR A 354 -4.19 -5.29 -6.44
C THR A 354 -5.43 -5.81 -5.69
N GLY A 355 -6.62 -5.67 -6.28
CA GLY A 355 -7.87 -6.25 -5.80
C GLY A 355 -8.79 -5.30 -5.03
N MET A 356 -8.34 -4.11 -4.59
CA MET A 356 -9.18 -3.18 -3.82
C MET A 356 -10.32 -2.56 -4.65
N ARG A 357 -10.24 -2.54 -5.97
CA ARG A 357 -11.32 -2.02 -6.82
C ARG A 357 -12.61 -2.82 -6.71
N ASN A 358 -12.49 -4.10 -6.41
CA ASN A 358 -13.60 -5.00 -6.24
C ASN A 358 -13.64 -5.49 -4.78
N LEU A 359 -14.70 -5.14 -4.08
CA LEU A 359 -15.05 -5.72 -2.79
C LEU A 359 -16.12 -6.78 -3.08
N PRO A 360 -15.74 -8.07 -3.25
CA PRO A 360 -16.58 -9.03 -3.99
C PRO A 360 -17.79 -9.55 -3.19
N PHE A 361 -17.83 -9.37 -1.87
CA PHE A 361 -18.84 -9.97 -1.02
C PHE A 361 -20.05 -9.06 -0.82
N LYS A 362 -21.17 -9.67 -0.43
CA LYS A 362 -22.39 -8.97 -0.05
C LYS A 362 -22.28 -8.41 1.35
N GLU A 363 -21.74 -9.20 2.27
CA GLU A 363 -21.61 -8.90 3.69
C GLU A 363 -20.42 -7.96 3.93
N PHE A 364 -20.58 -6.99 4.82
CA PHE A 364 -19.59 -5.97 5.13
C PHE A 364 -18.34 -6.56 5.77
N GLU A 365 -18.50 -7.47 6.73
CA GLU A 365 -17.37 -8.08 7.44
C GLU A 365 -16.48 -8.94 6.53
N HIS A 366 -17.05 -9.63 5.54
CA HIS A 366 -16.26 -10.34 4.53
C HIS A 366 -15.41 -9.38 3.68
N ASN A 367 -15.94 -8.22 3.33
CA ASN A 367 -15.20 -7.19 2.60
C ASN A 367 -14.13 -6.51 3.46
N ARG A 368 -14.30 -6.44 4.79
CA ARG A 368 -13.24 -6.00 5.73
C ARG A 368 -12.06 -6.98 5.71
N VAL A 369 -12.33 -8.29 5.77
CA VAL A 369 -11.30 -9.33 5.66
C VAL A 369 -10.62 -9.26 4.29
N TRP A 370 -11.38 -9.05 3.22
CA TRP A 370 -10.82 -8.90 1.88
C TRP A 370 -9.87 -7.71 1.78
N LEU A 371 -10.24 -6.56 2.34
CA LEU A 371 -9.37 -5.38 2.38
C LEU A 371 -8.06 -5.67 3.12
N ALA A 372 -8.11 -6.39 4.24
CA ALA A 372 -6.90 -6.81 4.96
C ALA A 372 -6.01 -7.74 4.11
N ILE A 373 -6.61 -8.65 3.32
CA ILE A 373 -5.86 -9.52 2.39
C ILE A 373 -5.27 -8.71 1.23
N VAL A 374 -5.98 -7.68 0.73
CA VAL A 374 -5.44 -6.74 -0.27
C VAL A 374 -4.17 -6.06 0.24
N GLN A 375 -4.16 -5.61 1.50
CA GLN A 375 -2.98 -4.98 2.09
C GLN A 375 -1.81 -5.97 2.23
N ILE A 376 -2.07 -7.21 2.59
CA ILE A 376 -1.06 -8.28 2.57
C ILE A 376 -0.53 -8.50 1.15
N ALA A 377 -1.39 -8.49 0.14
CA ALA A 377 -1.01 -8.65 -1.27
C ALA A 377 -0.16 -7.47 -1.77
N HIS A 378 -0.50 -6.24 -1.37
CA HIS A 378 0.30 -5.05 -1.59
C HIS A 378 1.72 -5.24 -1.04
N ASP A 379 1.81 -5.62 0.23
CA ASP A 379 3.10 -5.79 0.89
C ASP A 379 3.92 -6.95 0.32
N LEU A 380 3.31 -8.02 -0.16
CA LEU A 380 4.04 -9.06 -0.91
C LEU A 380 4.74 -8.48 -2.14
N ILE A 381 4.11 -7.55 -2.86
CA ILE A 381 4.73 -6.85 -4.00
C ILE A 381 5.85 -5.93 -3.51
N ILE A 382 5.62 -5.16 -2.45
CA ILE A 382 6.63 -4.26 -1.88
C ILE A 382 7.83 -5.08 -1.37
N TRP A 383 7.61 -6.16 -0.63
CA TRP A 383 8.66 -7.02 -0.10
C TRP A 383 9.45 -7.72 -1.23
N MET A 384 8.77 -8.19 -2.27
CA MET A 384 9.45 -8.68 -3.48
C MET A 384 10.38 -7.60 -4.08
N LYS A 385 9.90 -6.36 -4.19
CA LYS A 385 10.69 -5.24 -4.71
C LYS A 385 11.90 -4.94 -3.83
N ARG A 386 11.73 -4.87 -2.52
CA ARG A 386 12.77 -4.53 -1.55
C ARG A 386 13.84 -5.61 -1.41
N LEU A 387 13.41 -6.88 -1.36
CA LEU A 387 14.29 -8.01 -1.10
C LEU A 387 14.98 -8.53 -2.38
N LEU A 388 14.29 -8.48 -3.52
CA LEU A 388 14.69 -9.27 -4.68
C LEU A 388 14.95 -8.46 -5.95
N LEU A 389 14.37 -7.27 -6.10
CA LEU A 389 14.47 -6.48 -7.34
C LEU A 389 15.43 -5.29 -7.17
N THR A 390 15.95 -4.80 -8.29
CA THR A 390 16.83 -3.63 -8.32
C THR A 390 16.49 -2.70 -9.48
N GLY A 391 17.03 -1.49 -9.44
CA GLY A 391 16.91 -0.51 -10.52
C GLY A 391 15.46 -0.16 -10.86
N GLN A 392 15.13 -0.16 -12.14
CA GLN A 392 13.80 0.24 -12.61
C GLN A 392 12.68 -0.71 -12.17
N LEU A 393 12.97 -2.01 -11.99
CA LEU A 393 11.96 -2.98 -11.57
C LEU A 393 11.55 -2.76 -10.11
N ALA A 394 12.47 -2.40 -9.22
CA ALA A 394 12.18 -2.08 -7.84
C ALA A 394 11.24 -0.85 -7.68
N ARG A 395 11.18 0.02 -8.70
CA ARG A 395 10.30 1.20 -8.73
C ARG A 395 9.05 1.01 -9.60
N SER A 396 8.85 -0.20 -10.15
CA SER A 396 7.73 -0.46 -11.06
C SER A 396 6.42 -0.65 -10.31
N GLU A 397 5.34 -0.19 -10.94
CA GLU A 397 3.97 -0.41 -10.48
C GLU A 397 3.54 -1.89 -10.65
N PRO A 398 2.52 -2.37 -9.90
CA PRO A 398 2.07 -3.76 -9.95
C PRO A 398 1.76 -4.26 -11.36
N LYS A 399 1.03 -3.50 -12.18
CA LYS A 399 0.71 -3.88 -13.57
C LYS A 399 1.95 -4.13 -14.43
N ARG A 400 2.98 -3.31 -14.25
CA ARG A 400 4.25 -3.45 -14.99
C ARG A 400 5.04 -4.66 -14.51
N LEU A 401 5.01 -4.95 -13.19
CA LEU A 401 5.64 -6.14 -12.63
C LEU A 401 4.94 -7.42 -13.10
N ARG A 402 3.60 -7.44 -13.13
CA ARG A 402 2.84 -8.56 -13.70
C ARG A 402 3.29 -8.86 -15.13
N TYR A 403 3.32 -7.86 -15.99
CA TYR A 403 3.75 -8.05 -17.38
C TYR A 403 5.21 -8.51 -17.48
N ARG A 404 6.14 -7.89 -16.74
CA ARG A 404 7.59 -8.11 -16.92
C ARG A 404 8.11 -9.34 -16.20
N ILE A 405 7.58 -9.62 -15.01
CA ILE A 405 8.11 -10.58 -14.04
C ILE A 405 7.12 -11.70 -13.75
N LEU A 406 5.86 -11.39 -13.34
CA LEU A 406 4.98 -12.39 -12.77
C LEU A 406 4.36 -13.31 -13.84
N HIS A 407 3.81 -12.75 -14.92
CA HIS A 407 3.09 -13.49 -15.96
C HIS A 407 4.00 -14.09 -17.04
N VAL A 408 5.26 -14.33 -16.73
CA VAL A 408 6.20 -14.93 -17.67
C VAL A 408 5.87 -16.42 -17.81
N ALA A 409 5.81 -16.89 -19.06
CA ALA A 409 5.68 -18.31 -19.33
C ALA A 409 7.04 -19.03 -19.09
N GLY A 410 6.96 -20.23 -18.56
CA GLY A 410 8.13 -21.07 -18.33
C GLY A 410 7.86 -22.53 -18.64
N ARG A 411 8.90 -23.34 -18.58
CA ARG A 411 8.81 -24.80 -18.58
C ARG A 411 9.43 -25.34 -17.30
N LEU A 412 8.63 -26.04 -16.51
CA LEU A 412 9.07 -26.72 -15.30
C LEU A 412 9.52 -28.16 -15.66
N ALA A 413 10.76 -28.46 -15.35
CA ALA A 413 11.37 -29.77 -15.57
C ALA A 413 11.85 -30.34 -14.24
N PHE A 414 11.50 -31.59 -13.95
CA PHE A 414 11.89 -32.29 -12.73
C PHE A 414 13.03 -33.29 -13.04
N HIS A 415 14.12 -33.21 -12.30
CA HIS A 415 15.21 -34.17 -12.35
C HIS A 415 15.72 -34.45 -10.94
N ALA A 416 15.73 -35.69 -10.54
CA ALA A 416 16.04 -36.12 -9.17
C ALA A 416 15.19 -35.36 -8.14
N ARG A 417 15.80 -34.53 -7.27
CA ARG A 417 15.12 -33.70 -6.25
C ARG A 417 15.08 -32.22 -6.64
N THR A 418 15.37 -31.89 -7.88
CA THR A 418 15.43 -30.49 -8.36
C THR A 418 14.33 -30.28 -9.39
N ALA A 419 13.57 -29.19 -9.19
CA ALA A 419 12.70 -28.62 -10.20
C ALA A 419 13.40 -27.43 -10.84
N THR A 420 13.58 -27.48 -12.15
CA THR A 420 14.19 -26.38 -12.91
C THR A 420 13.11 -25.64 -13.69
N LEU A 421 12.91 -24.38 -13.37
CA LEU A 421 12.05 -23.47 -14.14
C LEU A 421 12.87 -22.84 -15.28
N ARG A 422 12.56 -23.23 -16.51
CA ARG A 422 13.21 -22.69 -17.72
C ARG A 422 12.38 -21.55 -18.28
N LEU A 423 12.94 -20.36 -18.28
CA LEU A 423 12.34 -19.16 -18.85
C LEU A 423 12.73 -19.01 -20.33
N GLN A 424 11.94 -18.25 -21.10
CA GLN A 424 12.28 -17.92 -22.47
C GLN A 424 13.54 -17.03 -22.49
N ALA A 425 14.63 -17.52 -23.10
CA ALA A 425 15.93 -16.84 -23.10
C ALA A 425 15.91 -15.45 -23.75
N SER A 426 15.01 -15.23 -24.73
CA SER A 426 14.82 -13.93 -25.39
C SER A 426 13.88 -12.97 -24.64
N TRP A 427 13.33 -13.37 -23.48
CA TRP A 427 12.50 -12.47 -22.69
C TRP A 427 13.37 -11.36 -22.07
N PRO A 428 13.06 -10.07 -22.29
CA PRO A 428 13.96 -8.97 -21.89
C PRO A 428 14.32 -8.96 -20.39
N TRP A 429 13.46 -9.50 -19.54
CA TRP A 429 13.63 -9.53 -18.08
C TRP A 429 13.90 -10.94 -17.51
N ALA A 430 14.26 -11.91 -18.36
CA ALA A 430 14.57 -13.28 -17.92
C ALA A 430 15.73 -13.31 -16.92
N THR A 431 16.77 -12.54 -17.16
CA THR A 431 17.93 -12.44 -16.26
C THR A 431 17.55 -11.87 -14.90
N GLU A 432 16.75 -10.81 -14.88
CA GLU A 432 16.28 -10.18 -13.64
C GLU A 432 15.41 -11.13 -12.83
N LEU A 433 14.51 -11.86 -13.50
CA LEU A 433 13.69 -12.88 -12.82
C LEU A 433 14.55 -14.02 -12.27
N THR A 434 15.55 -14.50 -13.03
CA THR A 434 16.50 -15.52 -12.54
C THR A 434 17.23 -15.02 -11.30
N ARG A 435 17.75 -13.80 -11.31
CA ARG A 435 18.40 -13.17 -10.15
C ARG A 435 17.46 -13.01 -8.96
N ALA A 436 16.17 -12.74 -9.20
CA ALA A 436 15.19 -12.68 -8.13
C ALA A 436 15.03 -14.05 -7.43
N PHE A 437 14.99 -15.15 -8.17
CA PHE A 437 15.00 -16.50 -7.60
C PHE A 437 16.30 -16.82 -6.85
N GLU A 438 17.47 -16.42 -7.38
CA GLU A 438 18.76 -16.59 -6.72
C GLU A 438 18.83 -15.84 -5.38
N ARG A 439 18.40 -14.57 -5.36
CA ARG A 439 18.32 -13.77 -4.12
C ARG A 439 17.34 -14.36 -3.13
N LEU A 440 16.16 -14.80 -3.61
CA LEU A 440 15.17 -15.46 -2.77
C LEU A 440 15.74 -16.73 -2.11
N ALA A 441 16.47 -17.55 -2.85
CA ALA A 441 17.13 -18.75 -2.34
C ALA A 441 18.22 -18.42 -1.30
N ALA A 442 18.90 -17.28 -1.46
CA ALA A 442 19.94 -16.81 -0.55
C ALA A 442 19.42 -16.18 0.75
N LEU A 443 18.13 -15.80 0.80
CA LEU A 443 17.54 -15.28 2.04
C LEU A 443 17.54 -16.35 3.13
N PRO A 444 17.91 -15.97 4.38
CA PRO A 444 17.86 -16.90 5.51
C PRO A 444 16.42 -17.37 5.80
N GLU A 445 16.30 -18.60 6.28
CA GLU A 445 14.99 -19.10 6.73
C GLU A 445 14.48 -18.27 7.91
N PRO A 446 13.16 -18.06 8.02
CA PRO A 446 12.60 -17.40 9.19
C PRO A 446 12.90 -18.23 10.46
N PRO A 447 13.11 -17.56 11.60
CA PRO A 447 13.33 -18.24 12.87
C PRO A 447 12.19 -19.21 13.18
N GLY A 448 12.54 -20.30 13.86
CA GLY A 448 11.68 -21.45 14.11
C GLY A 448 10.46 -21.16 14.97
#